data_7905e2da9c5201454862ec8eb289a745
#
_entry.id   7905e2da9c5201454862ec8eb289a745
#
_cell.length_a   1.000
_cell.length_b   1.000
_cell.length_c   1.000
_cell.angle_alpha   90.00
_cell.angle_beta   90.00
_cell.angle_gamma   90.00
#
_symmetry.space_group_name_H-M   'P 1'
#
loop_
_entity.id
_entity.type
_entity.pdbx_description
1 polymer ?
#
loop_
_entity_poly.entity_id
_entity_poly.type
_entity_poly.pdbx_seq_one_letter_code
_entity_poly.pdbx_strand_id
1 'polypeptide(L)'
;MAGSVNKVILLGNLGGDPDIRTMQNGKKVCSFSMATSDSWKDKETGEKKEKTEWHRVVVFNEGLVGVVENYVKKGTKLYIEGSLQTRKWTDDSGNEKYTTEIVIQGYGGRIDIVSAKGNNKELSQDQDISETNDDPKKEIDSKDSKEKNIDDKSDNLKEEDIPF
;
A
#
# COMPACT_ATOMS: atom_id res chain seq x y z
N MET A 1 9.93 -31.73 11.60
CA MET A 1 9.27 -30.39 11.71
C MET A 1 10.11 -29.40 10.91
N ALA A 2 9.53 -28.73 9.94
CA ALA A 2 10.24 -27.66 9.21
C ALA A 2 10.25 -26.41 10.09
N GLY A 3 11.43 -26.06 10.63
CA GLY A 3 11.62 -24.87 11.45
C GLY A 3 11.97 -23.62 10.64
N SER A 4 11.45 -23.48 9.39
CA SER A 4 11.77 -22.38 8.50
C SER A 4 10.50 -21.68 7.97
N VAL A 5 10.61 -20.39 7.68
CA VAL A 5 9.55 -19.58 7.06
C VAL A 5 10.08 -19.03 5.73
N ASN A 6 9.28 -19.18 4.67
CA ASN A 6 9.53 -18.55 3.38
C ASN A 6 8.27 -17.76 3.00
N LYS A 7 8.23 -16.49 3.36
CA LYS A 7 7.11 -15.59 3.09
C LYS A 7 7.64 -14.24 2.64
N VAL A 8 7.09 -13.74 1.55
CA VAL A 8 7.35 -12.39 1.02
C VAL A 8 6.06 -11.62 1.03
N ILE A 9 6.12 -10.37 1.50
CA ILE A 9 5.00 -9.42 1.51
C ILE A 9 5.46 -8.18 0.76
N LEU A 10 4.71 -7.77 -0.25
CA LEU A 10 4.98 -6.56 -1.01
C LEU A 10 3.73 -5.69 -1.14
N LEU A 11 3.94 -4.38 -1.09
CA LEU A 11 2.98 -3.35 -1.46
C LEU A 11 3.64 -2.46 -2.52
N GLY A 12 3.12 -2.46 -3.74
CA GLY A 12 3.75 -1.71 -4.83
C GLY A 12 2.83 -1.57 -6.05
N ASN A 13 3.38 -1.05 -7.14
CA ASN A 13 2.62 -0.80 -8.36
C ASN A 13 3.09 -1.70 -9.50
N LEU A 14 2.16 -2.14 -10.37
CA LEU A 14 2.52 -2.88 -11.57
C LEU A 14 3.27 -1.99 -12.57
N GLY A 15 4.39 -2.51 -13.09
CA GLY A 15 5.19 -1.84 -14.11
C GLY A 15 4.64 -1.99 -15.53
N GLY A 16 3.87 -3.04 -15.78
CA GLY A 16 3.25 -3.37 -17.08
C GLY A 16 1.98 -4.15 -16.88
N ASP A 17 1.23 -4.41 -17.94
CA ASP A 17 0.06 -5.26 -17.89
C ASP A 17 0.47 -6.71 -17.57
N PRO A 18 -0.34 -7.48 -16.83
CA PRO A 18 -0.07 -8.88 -16.54
C PRO A 18 -0.02 -9.74 -17.80
N ASP A 19 0.95 -10.65 -17.86
CA ASP A 19 1.07 -11.66 -18.92
C ASP A 19 0.35 -12.95 -18.46
N ILE A 20 -0.74 -13.30 -19.14
CA ILE A 20 -1.55 -14.47 -18.83
C ILE A 20 -1.24 -15.55 -19.88
N ARG A 21 -0.86 -16.73 -19.40
CA ARG A 21 -0.55 -17.88 -20.26
C ARG A 21 -1.32 -19.11 -19.82
N THR A 22 -1.70 -19.95 -20.79
CA THR A 22 -2.29 -21.25 -20.52
C THR A 22 -1.18 -22.30 -20.57
N MET A 23 -1.04 -23.07 -19.49
CA MET A 23 -0.10 -24.18 -19.42
C MET A 23 -0.64 -25.40 -20.19
N GLN A 24 0.23 -26.39 -20.47
CA GLN A 24 -0.14 -27.62 -21.18
C GLN A 24 -1.26 -28.44 -20.50
N ASN A 25 -1.42 -28.29 -19.19
CA ASN A 25 -2.49 -28.92 -18.40
C ASN A 25 -3.82 -28.13 -18.42
N GLY A 26 -3.93 -27.08 -19.27
CA GLY A 26 -5.12 -26.23 -19.37
C GLY A 26 -5.26 -25.14 -18.30
N LYS A 27 -4.41 -25.14 -17.28
CA LYS A 27 -4.47 -24.15 -16.21
C LYS A 27 -3.82 -22.83 -16.64
N LYS A 28 -4.42 -21.73 -16.22
CA LYS A 28 -3.85 -20.39 -16.43
C LYS A 28 -2.80 -20.07 -15.38
N VAL A 29 -1.74 -19.42 -15.81
CA VAL A 29 -0.71 -18.79 -14.97
C VAL A 29 -0.58 -17.32 -15.36
N CYS A 30 -0.37 -16.49 -14.39
CA CYS A 30 -0.16 -15.05 -14.59
C CYS A 30 1.24 -14.66 -14.13
N SER A 31 1.92 -13.81 -14.90
CA SER A 31 3.17 -13.19 -14.45
C SER A 31 3.15 -11.69 -14.68
N PHE A 32 3.73 -10.95 -13.74
CA PHE A 32 3.86 -9.49 -13.83
C PHE A 32 5.09 -8.99 -13.08
N SER A 33 5.52 -7.78 -13.43
CA SER A 33 6.56 -7.06 -12.73
C SER A 33 5.95 -6.02 -11.80
N MET A 34 6.42 -5.95 -10.57
CA MET A 34 5.94 -5.06 -9.52
C MET A 34 7.08 -4.20 -8.99
N ALA A 35 6.85 -2.90 -8.89
CA ALA A 35 7.80 -1.94 -8.35
C ALA A 35 7.47 -1.60 -6.91
N THR A 36 8.49 -1.62 -6.04
CA THR A 36 8.48 -1.01 -4.71
C THR A 36 9.47 0.12 -4.68
N SER A 37 9.07 1.31 -4.23
CA SER A 37 9.93 2.49 -4.22
C SER A 37 10.06 3.04 -2.81
N ASP A 38 11.32 3.29 -2.42
CA ASP A 38 11.71 4.01 -1.22
C ASP A 38 12.15 5.42 -1.60
N SER A 39 11.70 6.43 -0.86
CA SER A 39 12.14 7.80 -1.07
C SER A 39 12.62 8.42 0.22
N TRP A 40 13.76 9.09 0.17
CA TRP A 40 14.35 9.78 1.32
C TRP A 40 14.94 11.11 0.91
N LYS A 41 15.13 11.96 1.89
CA LYS A 41 15.84 13.23 1.71
C LYS A 41 17.32 13.02 2.06
N ASP A 42 18.20 13.33 1.12
CA ASP A 42 19.64 13.31 1.36
C ASP A 42 20.00 14.36 2.42
N LYS A 43 20.75 13.96 3.44
CA LYS A 43 21.08 14.85 4.57
C LYS A 43 22.13 15.89 4.22
N GLU A 44 22.97 15.63 3.24
CA GLU A 44 24.06 16.53 2.83
C GLU A 44 23.60 17.53 1.78
N THR A 45 22.90 17.04 0.74
CA THR A 45 22.45 17.88 -0.39
C THR A 45 21.05 18.45 -0.21
N GLY A 46 20.24 17.89 0.70
CA GLY A 46 18.84 18.24 0.89
C GLY A 46 17.89 17.78 -0.24
N GLU A 47 18.41 17.08 -1.24
CA GLU A 47 17.67 16.58 -2.38
C GLU A 47 16.83 15.33 -2.03
N LYS A 48 15.67 15.21 -2.69
CA LYS A 48 14.85 13.98 -2.59
C LYS A 48 15.46 12.92 -3.51
N LYS A 49 15.87 11.79 -2.92
CA LYS A 49 16.33 10.60 -3.63
C LYS A 49 15.24 9.52 -3.60
N GLU A 50 15.18 8.74 -4.66
CA GLU A 50 14.26 7.61 -4.79
C GLU A 50 15.02 6.39 -5.30
N LYS A 51 14.70 5.22 -4.74
CA LYS A 51 15.21 3.93 -5.18
C LYS A 51 14.03 2.99 -5.43
N THR A 52 13.98 2.42 -6.63
CA THR A 52 12.93 1.47 -7.01
C THR A 52 13.52 0.08 -7.21
N GLU A 53 12.91 -0.91 -6.57
CA GLU A 53 13.22 -2.32 -6.78
C GLU A 53 12.11 -3.00 -7.57
N TRP A 54 12.51 -3.84 -8.52
CA TRP A 54 11.59 -4.57 -9.39
C TRP A 54 11.52 -6.03 -8.99
N HIS A 55 10.29 -6.49 -8.77
CA HIS A 55 10.00 -7.84 -8.33
C HIS A 55 9.21 -8.58 -9.40
N ARG A 56 9.69 -9.78 -9.77
CA ARG A 56 8.95 -10.68 -10.65
C ARG A 56 8.00 -11.52 -9.83
N VAL A 57 6.71 -11.46 -10.16
CA VAL A 57 5.63 -12.19 -9.47
C VAL A 57 5.01 -13.17 -10.44
N VAL A 58 4.78 -14.41 -9.97
CA VAL A 58 4.11 -15.48 -10.72
C VAL A 58 2.97 -16.03 -9.90
N VAL A 59 1.78 -16.08 -10.48
CA VAL A 59 0.53 -16.51 -9.83
C VAL A 59 0.04 -17.80 -10.46
N PHE A 60 -0.01 -18.89 -9.69
CA PHE A 60 -0.51 -20.20 -10.11
C PHE A 60 -1.92 -20.50 -9.60
N ASN A 61 -2.44 -19.71 -8.66
CA ASN A 61 -3.80 -19.87 -8.16
C ASN A 61 -4.81 -19.36 -9.19
N GLU A 62 -5.62 -20.25 -9.78
CA GLU A 62 -6.57 -19.93 -10.85
C GLU A 62 -7.58 -18.86 -10.46
N GLY A 63 -8.07 -18.87 -9.22
CA GLY A 63 -8.97 -17.83 -8.72
C GLY A 63 -8.34 -16.46 -8.71
N LEU A 64 -7.07 -16.35 -8.23
CA LEU A 64 -6.33 -15.11 -8.22
C LEU A 64 -5.89 -14.69 -9.63
N VAL A 65 -5.58 -15.62 -10.53
CA VAL A 65 -5.31 -15.32 -11.95
C VAL A 65 -6.52 -14.67 -12.59
N GLY A 66 -7.74 -15.17 -12.33
CA GLY A 66 -8.99 -14.56 -12.82
C GLY A 66 -9.19 -13.12 -12.30
N VAL A 67 -8.88 -12.87 -11.03
CA VAL A 67 -8.94 -11.52 -10.47
C VAL A 67 -7.93 -10.58 -11.14
N VAL A 68 -6.69 -11.05 -11.33
CA VAL A 68 -5.64 -10.27 -12.00
C VAL A 68 -6.03 -9.97 -13.44
N GLU A 69 -6.51 -10.97 -14.20
CA GLU A 69 -6.92 -10.86 -15.60
C GLU A 69 -8.00 -9.78 -15.80
N ASN A 70 -8.97 -9.73 -14.90
CA ASN A 70 -10.15 -8.85 -15.04
C ASN A 70 -9.93 -7.43 -14.48
N TYR A 71 -9.15 -7.28 -13.44
CA TYR A 71 -9.13 -6.03 -12.65
C TYR A 71 -7.76 -5.36 -12.55
N VAL A 72 -6.66 -6.04 -12.93
CA VAL A 72 -5.31 -5.52 -12.73
C VAL A 72 -4.69 -5.10 -14.06
N LYS A 73 -4.16 -3.88 -14.09
CA LYS A 73 -3.48 -3.28 -15.25
C LYS A 73 -2.20 -2.56 -14.82
N LYS A 74 -1.39 -2.17 -15.78
CA LYS A 74 -0.22 -1.31 -15.53
C LYS A 74 -0.55 -0.14 -14.61
N GLY A 75 0.22 0.02 -13.54
CA GLY A 75 0.09 1.08 -12.57
C GLY A 75 -0.92 0.79 -11.44
N THR A 76 -1.63 -0.35 -11.47
CA THR A 76 -2.45 -0.79 -10.33
C THR A 76 -1.58 -1.02 -9.11
N LYS A 77 -2.01 -0.54 -7.95
CA LYS A 77 -1.37 -0.77 -6.66
C LYS A 77 -1.91 -2.04 -6.03
N LEU A 78 -1.02 -2.99 -5.79
CA LEU A 78 -1.34 -4.29 -5.18
C LEU A 78 -0.61 -4.49 -3.86
N TYR A 79 -1.28 -5.15 -2.93
CA TYR A 79 -0.68 -5.86 -1.81
C TYR A 79 -0.65 -7.34 -2.16
N ILE A 80 0.52 -7.98 -2.00
CA ILE A 80 0.68 -9.40 -2.28
C ILE A 80 1.39 -10.13 -1.15
N GLU A 81 1.03 -11.40 -0.95
CA GLU A 81 1.75 -12.34 -0.12
C GLU A 81 2.08 -13.59 -0.95
N GLY A 82 3.32 -14.03 -0.90
CA GLY A 82 3.80 -15.21 -1.62
C GLY A 82 5.05 -15.79 -0.98
N SER A 83 5.71 -16.68 -1.70
CA SER A 83 6.99 -17.28 -1.32
C SER A 83 8.09 -16.95 -2.33
N LEU A 84 9.33 -16.80 -1.86
CA LEU A 84 10.48 -16.61 -2.74
C LEU A 84 10.91 -17.97 -3.30
N GLN A 85 11.02 -18.05 -4.62
CA GLN A 85 11.48 -19.25 -5.31
C GLN A 85 12.51 -18.92 -6.37
N THR A 86 13.57 -19.72 -6.46
CA THR A 86 14.56 -19.61 -7.51
C THR A 86 14.43 -20.84 -8.41
N ARG A 87 14.16 -20.62 -9.69
CA ARG A 87 14.15 -21.66 -10.70
C ARG A 87 15.36 -21.56 -11.62
N LYS A 88 15.86 -22.71 -11.98
CA LYS A 88 16.90 -22.89 -12.98
C LYS A 88 16.27 -23.07 -14.36
N TRP A 89 16.83 -22.44 -15.37
CA TRP A 89 16.43 -22.62 -16.75
C TRP A 89 17.63 -22.50 -17.67
N THR A 90 17.51 -23.02 -18.90
CA THR A 90 18.58 -22.98 -19.89
C THR A 90 18.20 -21.99 -20.97
N ASP A 91 19.10 -21.09 -21.31
CA ASP A 91 18.90 -20.16 -22.43
C ASP A 91 19.10 -20.85 -23.79
N ASP A 92 18.78 -20.15 -24.88
CA ASP A 92 18.90 -20.67 -26.25
C ASP A 92 20.34 -21.02 -26.63
N SER A 93 21.33 -20.51 -25.89
CA SER A 93 22.76 -20.80 -26.06
C SER A 93 23.25 -22.00 -25.22
N GLY A 94 22.34 -22.66 -24.48
CA GLY A 94 22.65 -23.82 -23.65
C GLY A 94 23.22 -23.46 -22.26
N ASN A 95 23.26 -22.18 -21.88
CA ASN A 95 23.76 -21.75 -20.58
C ASN A 95 22.69 -21.89 -19.50
N GLU A 96 23.08 -22.39 -18.33
CA GLU A 96 22.21 -22.44 -17.17
C GLU A 96 22.05 -21.05 -16.54
N LYS A 97 20.82 -20.63 -16.32
CA LYS A 97 20.45 -19.38 -15.67
C LYS A 97 19.51 -19.62 -14.51
N TYR A 98 19.56 -18.72 -13.55
CA TYR A 98 18.70 -18.73 -12.35
C TYR A 98 17.84 -17.50 -12.36
N THR A 99 16.55 -17.66 -12.07
CA THR A 99 15.62 -16.54 -11.91
C THR A 99 14.92 -16.68 -10.57
N THR A 100 15.02 -15.66 -9.75
CA THR A 100 14.31 -15.57 -8.46
C THR A 100 13.00 -14.85 -8.67
N GLU A 101 11.92 -15.46 -8.25
CA GLU A 101 10.54 -15.01 -8.44
C GLU A 101 9.77 -15.12 -7.14
N ILE A 102 8.76 -14.27 -6.98
CA ILE A 102 7.78 -14.39 -5.89
C ILE A 102 6.61 -15.19 -6.44
N VAL A 103 6.37 -16.35 -5.84
CA VAL A 103 5.37 -17.29 -6.29
C VAL A 103 4.16 -17.25 -5.37
N ILE A 104 2.98 -17.04 -5.98
CA ILE A 104 1.68 -17.03 -5.33
C ILE A 104 0.94 -18.29 -5.73
N GLN A 105 0.88 -19.27 -4.82
CA GLN A 105 0.25 -20.56 -5.04
C GLN A 105 -0.44 -21.10 -3.78
N GLY A 106 -1.42 -21.98 -3.95
CA GLY A 106 -2.12 -22.64 -2.85
C GLY A 106 -2.89 -21.66 -1.95
N TYR A 107 -3.07 -22.07 -0.70
CA TYR A 107 -3.84 -21.31 0.30
C TYR A 107 -3.04 -20.19 0.98
N GLY A 108 -1.71 -20.19 0.86
CA GLY A 108 -0.83 -19.21 1.51
C GLY A 108 -0.58 -17.95 0.70
N GLY A 109 -1.12 -17.88 -0.52
CA GLY A 109 -0.96 -16.75 -1.40
C GLY A 109 -2.14 -15.76 -1.31
N ARG A 110 -1.85 -14.45 -1.37
CA ARG A 110 -2.84 -13.38 -1.30
C ARG A 110 -2.53 -12.28 -2.30
N ILE A 111 -3.58 -11.71 -2.90
CA ILE A 111 -3.52 -10.51 -3.73
C ILE A 111 -4.71 -9.63 -3.37
N ASP A 112 -4.44 -8.40 -2.95
CA ASP A 112 -5.46 -7.37 -2.72
C ASP A 112 -5.19 -6.18 -3.65
N ILE A 113 -6.22 -5.70 -4.31
CA ILE A 113 -6.17 -4.49 -5.13
C ILE A 113 -6.38 -3.29 -4.20
N VAL A 114 -5.32 -2.51 -4.00
CA VAL A 114 -5.37 -1.34 -3.10
C VAL A 114 -5.89 -0.10 -3.83
N SER A 115 -5.45 0.11 -5.09
CA SER A 115 -6.01 1.13 -5.97
C SER A 115 -5.87 0.74 -7.43
N ALA A 116 -6.93 0.94 -8.22
CA ALA A 116 -6.88 0.83 -9.67
C ALA A 116 -6.51 2.19 -10.27
N LYS A 117 -5.59 2.20 -11.26
CA LYS A 117 -5.27 3.42 -12.01
C LYS A 117 -6.49 3.82 -12.84
N GLY A 118 -7.20 4.85 -12.42
CA GLY A 118 -8.37 5.37 -13.17
C GLY A 118 -9.50 5.97 -12.34
N ASN A 119 -9.48 5.85 -11.01
CA ASN A 119 -10.49 6.46 -10.13
C ASN A 119 -9.93 7.51 -9.18
N ASN A 120 -8.94 8.31 -9.62
CA ASN A 120 -8.73 9.61 -9.01
C ASN A 120 -9.71 10.60 -9.67
N LYS A 121 -10.98 10.48 -9.36
CA LYS A 121 -11.82 11.66 -9.22
C LYS A 121 -11.32 12.33 -7.95
N GLU A 122 -10.59 13.39 -8.14
CA GLU A 122 -10.22 14.36 -7.12
C GLU A 122 -11.48 14.66 -6.30
N LEU A 123 -11.48 14.21 -5.07
CA LEU A 123 -12.31 14.79 -4.03
C LEU A 123 -11.59 16.07 -3.57
N SER A 124 -11.51 17.03 -4.48
CA SER A 124 -11.35 18.42 -4.14
C SER A 124 -12.69 18.85 -3.54
N GLN A 125 -12.85 18.65 -2.27
CA GLN A 125 -13.85 19.38 -1.50
C GLN A 125 -13.28 20.76 -1.25
N ASP A 126 -13.43 21.63 -2.24
CA ASP A 126 -13.53 23.06 -2.00
C ASP A 126 -14.85 23.31 -1.26
N GLN A 127 -14.80 23.33 0.04
CA GLN A 127 -15.82 23.99 0.84
C GLN A 127 -15.50 25.47 0.85
N ASP A 128 -15.98 26.16 -0.19
CA ASP A 128 -16.24 27.60 -0.12
C ASP A 128 -17.29 27.85 0.96
N ILE A 129 -16.84 28.24 2.12
CA ILE A 129 -17.69 28.87 3.13
C ILE A 129 -17.80 30.33 2.71
N SER A 130 -18.77 30.64 1.87
CA SER A 130 -19.21 32.01 1.66
C SER A 130 -19.93 32.50 2.93
N GLU A 131 -19.26 33.37 3.65
CA GLU A 131 -19.87 34.24 4.65
C GLU A 131 -20.96 35.09 3.97
N THR A 132 -22.20 34.87 4.33
CA THR A 132 -23.24 35.88 4.15
C THR A 132 -23.60 36.45 5.51
N ASN A 133 -23.10 37.67 5.73
CA ASN A 133 -23.60 38.58 6.74
C ASN A 133 -25.05 38.92 6.42
N ASP A 134 -25.95 38.63 7.35
CA ASP A 134 -27.17 39.41 7.51
C ASP A 134 -27.59 39.43 8.99
N ASP A 135 -27.41 40.62 9.54
CA ASP A 135 -27.95 41.04 10.84
C ASP A 135 -29.38 41.57 10.61
N PRO A 136 -30.37 41.31 11.47
CA PRO A 136 -30.88 42.41 12.24
C PRO A 136 -31.27 42.12 13.69
N LYS A 137 -30.76 43.02 14.56
CA LYS A 137 -31.31 43.51 15.82
C LYS A 137 -32.67 42.95 16.31
N LYS A 138 -32.69 42.51 17.55
CA LYS A 138 -33.58 43.09 18.59
C LYS A 138 -33.13 42.70 20.01
N GLU A 139 -33.13 43.76 20.80
CA GLU A 139 -33.00 43.83 22.25
C GLU A 139 -33.99 42.95 23.03
N ILE A 140 -33.62 42.56 24.24
CA ILE A 140 -34.21 42.92 25.55
C ILE A 140 -33.82 41.86 26.59
N ASP A 141 -33.00 42.26 27.51
CA ASP A 141 -33.17 42.52 28.93
C ASP A 141 -33.08 41.37 29.94
N SER A 142 -32.13 41.58 30.81
CA SER A 142 -32.05 41.47 32.24
C SER A 142 -31.96 40.15 32.99
N LYS A 143 -30.93 40.19 33.87
CA LYS A 143 -30.84 39.68 35.26
C LYS A 143 -30.49 38.18 35.40
N ASP A 144 -29.63 37.80 36.22
CA ASP A 144 -28.97 38.21 37.47
C ASP A 144 -28.25 36.97 38.05
N SER A 145 -27.09 37.23 38.60
CA SER A 145 -26.53 36.59 39.82
C SER A 145 -25.98 35.16 39.78
N LYS A 146 -24.75 34.98 39.95
CA LYS A 146 -23.94 34.64 41.16
C LYS A 146 -22.79 33.71 40.90
N GLU A 147 -21.66 34.26 41.29
CA GLU A 147 -20.41 33.64 41.71
C GLU A 147 -20.49 32.28 42.36
N LYS A 148 -19.49 31.45 42.03
CA LYS A 148 -18.61 30.85 43.05
C LYS A 148 -17.33 30.32 42.40
N ASN A 149 -16.24 30.94 42.82
CA ASN A 149 -14.87 30.40 42.86
C ASN A 149 -14.82 29.10 43.63
N ILE A 150 -13.96 28.20 43.24
CA ILE A 150 -13.08 27.41 44.10
C ILE A 150 -11.89 26.90 43.29
N ASP A 151 -10.76 27.39 43.68
CA ASP A 151 -9.36 26.96 43.74
C ASP A 151 -8.96 25.55 43.31
N ASP A 152 -7.87 25.53 42.50
CA ASP A 152 -6.52 25.04 42.84
C ASP A 152 -6.38 23.54 43.15
N LYS A 153 -5.68 22.85 42.23
CA LYS A 153 -4.47 22.11 42.61
C LYS A 153 -3.74 21.54 41.37
N SER A 154 -2.59 22.08 41.18
CA SER A 154 -1.45 21.48 40.49
C SER A 154 -1.14 20.10 41.06
N ASP A 155 -0.94 19.11 40.18
CA ASP A 155 -0.02 18.01 40.47
C ASP A 155 0.80 17.65 39.23
N ASN A 156 2.04 17.94 39.45
CA ASN A 156 3.23 17.68 38.67
C ASN A 156 3.54 16.16 38.72
N LEU A 157 3.50 15.46 37.60
CA LEU A 157 4.08 14.11 37.51
C LEU A 157 5.15 14.09 36.41
N LYS A 158 6.32 13.81 36.91
CA LYS A 158 7.64 13.72 36.26
C LYS A 158 7.66 12.66 35.18
N GLU A 159 8.40 13.01 34.12
CA GLU A 159 9.10 12.07 33.22
C GLU A 159 9.91 11.07 34.04
N GLU A 160 9.71 9.77 33.78
CA GLU A 160 10.76 8.76 33.95
C GLU A 160 10.55 7.60 32.96
N ASP A 161 11.55 7.48 32.09
CA ASP A 161 12.17 6.28 31.52
C ASP A 161 11.30 5.18 30.89
N ILE A 162 11.34 5.14 29.57
CA ILE A 162 11.08 3.93 28.79
C ILE A 162 12.45 3.40 28.31
N PRO A 163 12.93 2.24 28.77
CA PRO A 163 14.11 1.60 28.19
C PRO A 163 13.75 0.84 26.90
N PHE A 164 14.67 0.94 25.98
CA PHE A 164 14.69 0.21 24.72
C PHE A 164 14.80 -1.30 24.91
#